data_432ead8ef51f4c21c6c81321fd2f8855
#
_entry.id   432ead8ef51f4c21c6c81321fd2f8855
#
_cell.length_a   1.000
_cell.length_b   1.000
_cell.length_c   1.000
_cell.angle_alpha   90.00
_cell.angle_beta   90.00
_cell.angle_gamma   90.00
#
_symmetry.space_group_name_H-M   'P 1'
#
loop_
_entity.id
_entity.type
_entity.pdbx_description
1 polymer ?
#
loop_
_entity_poly.entity_id
_entity_poly.type
_entity_poly.pdbx_seq_one_letter_code
_entity_poly.pdbx_strand_id
1 'polypeptide(L)'
;MIFIIFLPFFISDTRRELATNIIIVGGTSMQLGFKARVFQEIDKLMKEENYCEKLKIPEFKLHVPLGQANYASWAGASIFGATDAISTRSFTREQYSKEKAVPDWSNLRFNNVYNDERQG
;
A
#
# COMPACT_ATOMS: atom_id res chain seq x y z
N MET A 1 -11.32 -0.33 -7.06
CA MET A 1 -11.61 0.81 -7.95
C MET A 1 -10.99 2.14 -7.50
N ILE A 2 -10.78 2.35 -6.20
CA ILE A 2 -10.13 3.57 -5.67
C ILE A 2 -8.71 3.78 -6.23
N PHE A 3 -7.94 2.72 -6.41
CA PHE A 3 -6.56 2.79 -6.90
C PHE A 3 -6.41 3.47 -8.28
N ILE A 4 -7.30 3.17 -9.22
CA ILE A 4 -7.25 3.75 -10.58
C ILE A 4 -7.54 5.25 -10.58
N ILE A 5 -8.37 5.72 -9.64
CA ILE A 5 -8.74 7.13 -9.52
C ILE A 5 -7.53 7.98 -9.09
N PHE A 6 -6.61 7.42 -8.30
CA PHE A 6 -5.43 8.13 -7.82
C PHE A 6 -4.24 8.09 -8.80
N LEU A 7 -4.20 7.14 -9.72
CA LEU A 7 -3.10 7.00 -10.68
C LEU A 7 -2.80 8.27 -11.49
N PRO A 8 -3.77 9.07 -11.95
CA PRO A 8 -3.50 10.30 -12.70
C PRO A 8 -2.69 11.35 -11.95
N PHE A 9 -2.68 11.31 -10.62
CA PHE A 9 -1.95 12.28 -9.78
C PHE A 9 -0.45 11.96 -9.67
N PHE A 10 0.00 10.78 -10.10
CA PHE A 10 1.41 10.41 -10.06
C PHE A 10 2.14 10.77 -11.36
N ILE A 11 3.45 10.94 -11.26
CA ILE A 11 4.34 11.11 -12.42
C ILE A 11 4.28 9.84 -13.29
N SER A 12 4.47 9.99 -14.61
CA SER A 12 4.31 8.89 -15.58
C SER A 12 5.07 7.61 -15.21
N ASP A 13 6.32 7.73 -14.80
CA ASP A 13 7.16 6.58 -14.44
C ASP A 13 6.63 5.86 -13.19
N THR A 14 6.21 6.62 -12.17
CA THR A 14 5.61 6.06 -10.96
C THR A 14 4.30 5.32 -11.25
N ARG A 15 3.48 5.81 -12.18
CA ARG A 15 2.25 5.11 -12.59
C ARG A 15 2.54 3.74 -13.16
N ARG A 16 3.53 3.64 -14.01
CA ARG A 16 3.95 2.39 -14.64
C ARG A 16 4.43 1.38 -13.60
N GLU A 17 5.30 1.82 -12.70
CA GLU A 17 5.79 0.99 -11.61
C GLU A 17 4.64 0.49 -10.69
N LEU A 18 3.72 1.36 -10.31
CA LEU A 18 2.56 0.97 -9.50
C LEU A 18 1.64 -0.01 -10.24
N ALA A 19 1.40 0.20 -11.53
CA ALA A 19 0.52 -0.64 -12.33
C ALA A 19 1.09 -2.05 -12.54
N THR A 20 2.41 -2.17 -12.66
CA THR A 20 3.08 -3.46 -12.85
C THR A 20 3.43 -4.17 -11.53
N ASN A 21 3.18 -3.54 -10.37
CA ASN A 21 3.50 -4.08 -9.04
C ASN A 21 2.28 -4.10 -8.11
N ILE A 22 1.21 -4.77 -8.51
CA ILE A 22 -0.02 -4.89 -7.73
C ILE A 22 -0.04 -6.22 -6.99
N ILE A 23 -0.27 -6.17 -5.68
CA ILE A 23 -0.52 -7.36 -4.85
C ILE A 23 -1.88 -7.25 -4.20
N ILE A 24 -2.68 -8.30 -4.26
CA ILE A 24 -3.97 -8.38 -3.60
C ILE A 24 -3.87 -9.36 -2.45
N VAL A 25 -4.09 -8.87 -1.23
CA VAL A 25 -4.01 -9.64 0.03
C VAL A 25 -5.29 -9.50 0.85
N GLY A 26 -5.40 -10.33 1.88
CA GLY A 26 -6.54 -10.35 2.78
C GLY A 26 -7.50 -11.52 2.52
N GLY A 27 -8.44 -11.76 3.44
CA GLY A 27 -9.36 -12.90 3.38
C GLY A 27 -10.21 -12.94 2.12
N THR A 28 -10.78 -11.83 1.71
CA THR A 28 -11.62 -11.71 0.50
C THR A 28 -10.85 -12.09 -0.78
N SER A 29 -9.54 -11.85 -0.81
CA SER A 29 -8.71 -12.19 -1.97
C SER A 29 -8.58 -13.69 -2.24
N MET A 30 -8.99 -14.53 -1.26
CA MET A 30 -9.01 -16.00 -1.37
C MET A 30 -10.27 -16.54 -2.06
N GLN A 31 -11.27 -15.69 -2.29
CA GLN A 31 -12.48 -16.12 -3.01
C GLN A 31 -12.14 -16.52 -4.45
N LEU A 32 -12.69 -17.65 -4.86
CA LEU A 32 -12.54 -18.14 -6.23
C LEU A 32 -13.06 -17.11 -7.24
N GLY A 33 -12.22 -16.79 -8.23
CA GLY A 33 -12.55 -15.82 -9.27
C GLY A 33 -12.40 -14.36 -8.89
N PHE A 34 -12.18 -14.01 -7.61
CA PHE A 34 -12.06 -12.61 -7.17
C PHE A 34 -10.96 -11.85 -7.91
N LYS A 35 -9.75 -12.41 -7.94
CA LYS A 35 -8.61 -11.77 -8.63
C LYS A 35 -8.83 -11.66 -10.13
N ALA A 36 -9.41 -12.70 -10.74
CA ALA A 36 -9.74 -12.67 -12.16
C ALA A 36 -10.78 -11.58 -12.46
N ARG A 37 -11.78 -11.44 -11.61
CA ARG A 37 -12.80 -10.37 -11.74
C ARG A 37 -12.20 -8.98 -11.60
N VAL A 38 -11.34 -8.78 -10.59
CA VAL A 38 -10.64 -7.50 -10.42
C VAL A 38 -9.81 -7.16 -11.65
N PHE A 39 -9.08 -8.13 -12.20
CA PHE A 39 -8.27 -7.93 -13.39
C PHE A 39 -9.14 -7.58 -14.62
N GLN A 40 -10.24 -8.28 -14.83
CA GLN A 40 -11.20 -7.99 -15.91
C GLN A 40 -11.78 -6.58 -15.82
N GLU A 41 -12.15 -6.13 -14.62
CA GLU A 41 -12.69 -4.78 -14.41
C GLU A 41 -11.62 -3.71 -14.64
N ILE A 42 -10.36 -3.96 -14.24
CA ILE A 42 -9.24 -3.06 -14.54
C ILE A 42 -9.03 -2.97 -16.06
N ASP A 43 -8.95 -4.10 -16.75
CA ASP A 43 -8.75 -4.16 -18.21
C ASP A 43 -9.86 -3.44 -18.97
N LYS A 44 -11.11 -3.62 -18.51
CA LYS A 44 -12.26 -2.91 -19.07
C LYS A 44 -12.16 -1.40 -18.90
N LEU A 45 -11.85 -0.93 -17.69
CA LEU A 45 -11.70 0.50 -17.40
C LEU A 45 -10.57 1.13 -18.22
N MET A 46 -9.49 0.40 -18.45
CA MET A 46 -8.35 0.89 -19.22
C MET A 46 -8.64 1.07 -20.72
N LYS A 47 -9.69 0.40 -21.22
CA LYS A 47 -10.16 0.57 -22.60
C LYS A 47 -11.10 1.76 -22.78
N GLU A 48 -11.58 2.35 -21.68
CA GLU A 48 -12.39 3.56 -21.74
C GLU A 48 -11.51 4.78 -22.10
N GLU A 49 -11.99 5.62 -23.03
CA GLU A 49 -11.26 6.80 -23.53
C GLU A 49 -10.72 7.71 -22.41
N ASN A 50 -11.54 7.92 -21.36
CA ASN A 50 -11.17 8.75 -20.22
C ASN A 50 -9.91 8.29 -19.47
N TYR A 51 -9.63 6.99 -19.47
CA TYR A 51 -8.48 6.42 -18.74
C TYR A 51 -7.33 6.08 -19.67
N CYS A 52 -7.61 5.57 -20.87
CA CYS A 52 -6.60 5.19 -21.86
C CYS A 52 -5.67 6.36 -22.20
N GLU A 53 -6.24 7.52 -22.54
CA GLU A 53 -5.46 8.70 -22.90
C GLU A 53 -4.70 9.34 -21.72
N LYS A 54 -5.33 9.35 -20.54
CA LYS A 54 -4.75 9.99 -19.35
C LYS A 54 -3.66 9.16 -18.68
N LEU A 55 -3.80 7.84 -18.65
CA LEU A 55 -2.91 6.98 -17.89
C LEU A 55 -1.71 6.50 -18.70
N LYS A 56 -1.90 6.20 -19.99
CA LYS A 56 -0.85 5.68 -20.90
C LYS A 56 -0.08 4.51 -20.30
N ILE A 57 -0.78 3.62 -19.58
CA ILE A 57 -0.21 2.45 -18.94
C ILE A 57 -0.33 1.27 -19.90
N PRO A 58 0.78 0.61 -20.30
CA PRO A 58 0.75 -0.45 -21.29
C PRO A 58 0.14 -1.74 -20.76
N GLU A 59 0.34 -2.04 -19.48
CA GLU A 59 -0.14 -3.28 -18.86
C GLU A 59 -0.31 -3.16 -17.35
N PHE A 60 -1.12 -4.05 -16.78
CA PHE A 60 -1.27 -4.27 -15.34
C PHE A 60 -0.73 -5.65 -14.98
N LYS A 61 0.01 -5.73 -13.88
CA LYS A 61 0.55 -6.99 -13.40
C LYS A 61 0.18 -7.25 -11.95
N LEU A 62 -0.51 -8.36 -11.74
CA LEU A 62 -0.82 -8.86 -10.40
C LEU A 62 0.24 -9.87 -9.97
N HIS A 63 0.89 -9.59 -8.86
CA HIS A 63 1.84 -10.51 -8.24
C HIS A 63 1.15 -11.44 -7.25
N VAL A 64 1.68 -12.64 -7.14
CA VAL A 64 1.26 -13.59 -6.11
C VAL A 64 2.08 -13.31 -4.85
N PRO A 65 1.45 -13.12 -3.68
CA PRO A 65 2.18 -12.95 -2.43
C PRO A 65 2.96 -14.22 -2.07
N LEU A 66 4.06 -14.06 -1.36
CA LEU A 66 4.82 -15.16 -0.77
C LEU A 66 3.97 -15.81 0.35
N GLY A 67 3.32 -16.90 0.04
CA GLY A 67 2.39 -17.59 0.93
C GLY A 67 0.92 -17.25 0.68
N GLN A 68 0.05 -17.60 1.61
CA GLN A 68 -1.39 -17.39 1.47
C GLN A 68 -1.74 -15.91 1.65
N ALA A 69 -2.55 -15.36 0.75
CA ALA A 69 -2.89 -13.95 0.72
C ALA A 69 -3.61 -13.45 1.98
N ASN A 70 -4.37 -14.30 2.66
CA ASN A 70 -5.06 -13.95 3.90
C ASN A 70 -4.12 -13.77 5.11
N TYR A 71 -2.93 -14.38 5.10
CA TYR A 71 -1.94 -14.26 6.16
C TYR A 71 -0.83 -13.25 5.85
N ALA A 72 -0.79 -12.68 4.65
CA ALA A 72 0.30 -11.81 4.22
C ALA A 72 0.52 -10.61 5.16
N SER A 73 -0.56 -9.96 5.59
CA SER A 73 -0.47 -8.82 6.52
C SER A 73 0.03 -9.23 7.90
N TRP A 74 -0.43 -10.38 8.40
CA TRP A 74 0.04 -10.93 9.68
C TRP A 74 1.53 -11.30 9.62
N ALA A 75 1.95 -11.98 8.56
CA ALA A 75 3.35 -12.33 8.35
C ALA A 75 4.24 -11.08 8.26
N GLY A 76 3.80 -10.05 7.53
CA GLY A 76 4.51 -8.78 7.45
C GLY A 76 4.61 -8.08 8.81
N ALA A 77 3.54 -8.07 9.60
CA ALA A 77 3.55 -7.53 10.95
C ALA A 77 4.48 -8.31 11.89
N SER A 78 4.54 -9.64 11.76
CA SER A 78 5.44 -10.49 12.54
C SER A 78 6.92 -10.21 12.21
N ILE A 79 7.24 -10.05 10.94
CA ILE A 79 8.60 -9.68 10.51
C ILE A 79 8.96 -8.29 11.04
N PHE A 80 8.07 -7.32 10.89
CA PHE A 80 8.27 -5.97 11.40
C PHE A 80 8.49 -5.97 12.92
N GLY A 81 7.67 -6.74 13.66
CA GLY A 81 7.79 -6.89 15.12
C GLY A 81 9.09 -7.54 15.59
N ALA A 82 9.77 -8.31 14.72
CA ALA A 82 11.06 -8.92 15.00
C ALA A 82 12.26 -8.00 14.67
N THR A 83 12.01 -6.81 14.14
CA THR A 83 13.07 -5.83 13.83
C THR A 83 13.16 -4.75 14.89
N ASP A 84 14.31 -4.08 14.97
CA ASP A 84 14.53 -2.95 15.88
C ASP A 84 13.62 -1.74 15.54
N ALA A 85 13.06 -1.73 14.36
CA ALA A 85 12.12 -0.70 13.92
C ALA A 85 10.87 -0.58 14.80
N ILE A 86 10.48 -1.65 15.52
CA ILE A 86 9.32 -1.61 16.41
C ILE A 86 9.50 -0.59 17.54
N SER A 87 10.70 -0.45 18.09
CA SER A 87 10.97 0.47 19.20
C SER A 87 10.74 1.94 18.80
N THR A 88 11.04 2.26 17.55
CA THR A 88 10.94 3.61 16.98
C THR A 88 9.57 3.91 16.34
N ARG A 89 8.80 2.87 16.06
CA ARG A 89 7.46 2.95 15.45
C ARG A 89 6.35 2.50 16.39
N SER A 90 6.66 2.37 17.67
CA SER A 90 5.69 2.07 18.71
C SER A 90 5.19 3.35 19.37
N PHE A 91 3.94 3.32 19.78
CA PHE A 91 3.31 4.39 20.55
C PHE A 91 2.87 3.81 21.88
N THR A 92 3.41 4.33 22.97
CA THR A 92 3.18 3.75 24.29
C THR A 92 1.82 4.14 24.84
N ARG A 93 1.34 3.39 25.83
CA ARG A 93 0.09 3.70 26.55
C ARG A 93 0.16 5.07 27.22
N GLU A 94 1.31 5.41 27.78
CA GLU A 94 1.55 6.69 28.45
C GLU A 94 1.46 7.86 27.46
N GLN A 95 2.06 7.70 26.29
CA GLN A 95 1.96 8.70 25.20
C GLN A 95 0.50 8.86 24.76
N TYR A 96 -0.20 7.75 24.51
CA TYR A 96 -1.63 7.81 24.15
C TYR A 96 -2.48 8.48 25.23
N SER A 97 -2.18 8.23 26.51
CA SER A 97 -2.92 8.84 27.61
C SER A 97 -2.78 10.36 27.66
N LYS A 98 -1.64 10.90 27.20
CA LYS A 98 -1.38 12.35 27.10
C LYS A 98 -1.98 12.95 25.84
N GLU A 99 -1.72 12.35 24.69
CA GLU A 99 -2.05 12.93 23.38
C GLU A 99 -3.47 12.63 22.92
N LYS A 100 -4.09 11.52 23.43
CA LYS A 100 -5.44 11.05 23.05
C LYS A 100 -5.60 10.78 21.54
N ALA A 101 -4.50 10.72 20.80
CA ALA A 101 -4.45 10.45 19.37
C ALA A 101 -3.29 9.53 19.04
N VAL A 102 -3.42 8.75 17.97
CA VAL A 102 -2.33 7.91 17.44
C VAL A 102 -1.68 8.67 16.28
N PRO A 103 -0.33 8.72 16.20
CA PRO A 103 0.36 9.36 15.09
C PRO A 103 -0.02 8.74 13.74
N ASP A 104 -0.17 9.57 12.74
CA ASP A 104 -0.30 9.12 11.35
C ASP A 104 1.08 8.86 10.75
N TRP A 105 1.57 7.63 10.89
CA TRP A 105 2.88 7.24 10.33
C TRP A 105 2.92 7.20 8.80
N SER A 106 1.81 7.32 8.11
CA SER A 106 1.78 7.48 6.66
C SER A 106 2.16 8.90 6.23
N ASN A 107 2.03 9.87 7.13
CA ASN A 107 2.42 11.25 6.89
C ASN A 107 3.92 11.43 7.09
N LEU A 108 4.63 11.82 6.03
CA LEU A 108 6.08 12.01 6.03
C LEU A 108 6.56 13.04 7.06
N ARG A 109 5.72 13.98 7.49
CA ARG A 109 6.06 14.96 8.53
C ARG A 109 6.26 14.31 9.90
N PHE A 110 5.54 13.23 10.20
CA PHE A 110 5.70 12.44 11.42
C PHE A 110 6.87 11.44 11.35
N ASN A 111 7.42 11.23 10.16
CA ASN A 111 8.57 10.36 9.97
C ASN A 111 9.92 11.06 10.22
N ASN A 112 9.93 12.39 10.37
CA ASN A 112 11.14 13.19 10.56
C ASN A 112 11.67 13.21 12.01
N VAL A 113 11.05 12.47 12.93
CA VAL A 113 11.51 12.35 14.33
C VAL A 113 12.94 11.80 14.45
N TYR A 114 13.48 11.22 13.39
CA TYR A 114 14.86 10.70 13.35
C TYR A 114 15.96 11.74 13.16
N ASN A 115 15.65 12.98 12.83
CA ASN A 115 16.68 13.99 12.52
C ASN A 115 17.05 14.86 13.73
N ASP A 116 16.23 14.93 14.77
CA ASP A 116 16.49 15.82 15.92
C ASP A 116 17.44 15.21 16.98
N GLU A 117 17.52 13.88 17.08
CA GLU A 117 18.39 13.27 18.10
C GLU A 117 19.87 13.15 17.69
N ARG A 118 20.24 13.52 16.47
CA ARG A 118 21.65 13.53 16.00
C ARG A 118 22.31 14.91 16.04
N GLN A 119 21.64 15.93 16.54
CA GLN A 119 22.18 17.29 16.71
C GLN A 119 22.29 17.72 18.18
N GLY A 120 22.21 16.81 19.14
CA GLY A 120 22.43 17.05 20.55
C GLY A 120 23.72 16.42 21.06
#